data_a3eab812b426b8800f9a6b6b3c5eb27d
#
_entry.id   a3eab812b426b8800f9a6b6b3c5eb27d
#
_cell.length_a   1.000
_cell.length_b   1.000
_cell.length_c   1.000
_cell.angle_alpha   90.00
_cell.angle_beta   90.00
_cell.angle_gamma   90.00
#
_symmetry.space_group_name_H-M   'P 1'
#
loop_
_entity.id
_entity.type
_entity.pdbx_description
1 polymer ?
#
loop_
_entity_poly.entity_id
_entity_poly.type
_entity_poly.pdbx_seq_one_letter_code
_entity_poly.pdbx_strand_id
1 'polypeptide(L)'
;KKVLLPVPEAGCSLAESCDAKDFAVFKAKYPNHKVVSYVNTSVGVKALTDVCCTSSNALQVVNSIPADQPIIFAPDRNLGSYIQKLTGRDNIVLWDGACTVHEEFSLEKILALKAEHPEAKVVVHPECRAYIIEVADYVGSTAGILEYCGKSEAEEFIVVTEAGILAEMRKR
;
A
#
# COMPACT_ATOMS: atom_id res chain seq x y z
N LYS A 1 -20.45 -1.62 23.64
CA LYS A 1 -20.22 -2.62 22.58
C LYS A 1 -19.11 -3.55 23.05
N LYS A 2 -19.18 -4.86 22.74
CA LYS A 2 -18.17 -5.86 23.06
C LYS A 2 -17.36 -6.15 21.78
N VAL A 3 -16.04 -6.07 21.89
CA VAL A 3 -15.11 -6.43 20.79
C VAL A 3 -14.47 -7.75 21.14
N LEU A 4 -14.52 -8.70 20.22
CA LEU A 4 -13.89 -10.01 20.35
C LEU A 4 -12.73 -10.09 19.36
N LEU A 5 -11.54 -10.39 19.86
CA LEU A 5 -10.34 -10.57 19.08
C LEU A 5 -9.99 -12.07 19.07
N PRO A 6 -10.11 -12.77 17.93
CA PRO A 6 -9.93 -14.23 17.90
C PRO A 6 -8.48 -14.67 18.13
N VAL A 7 -7.52 -13.84 17.70
CA VAL A 7 -6.08 -14.10 17.86
C VAL A 7 -5.39 -12.81 18.29
N PRO A 8 -5.21 -12.59 19.60
CA PRO A 8 -4.58 -11.36 20.12
C PRO A 8 -3.14 -11.14 19.62
N GLU A 9 -2.42 -12.24 19.34
CA GLU A 9 -1.03 -12.26 18.89
C GLU A 9 -0.87 -12.04 17.38
N ALA A 10 -1.98 -11.99 16.64
CA ALA A 10 -1.91 -11.75 15.19
C ALA A 10 -1.29 -10.38 14.90
N GLY A 11 -0.15 -10.40 14.20
CA GLY A 11 0.60 -9.23 13.79
C GLY A 11 0.31 -8.80 12.34
N CYS A 12 0.99 -7.75 11.92
CA CYS A 12 1.01 -7.29 10.53
C CYS A 12 2.46 -7.28 10.05
N SER A 13 2.79 -8.12 9.06
CA SER A 13 4.15 -8.24 8.53
C SER A 13 4.72 -6.90 8.06
N LEU A 14 3.89 -6.02 7.52
CA LEU A 14 4.30 -4.68 7.13
C LEU A 14 4.68 -3.83 8.36
N ALA A 15 3.90 -3.89 9.45
CA ALA A 15 4.24 -3.17 10.68
C ALA A 15 5.52 -3.72 11.32
N GLU A 16 5.73 -5.03 11.25
CA GLU A 16 6.93 -5.72 11.76
C GLU A 16 8.18 -5.43 10.93
N SER A 17 8.02 -5.10 9.64
CA SER A 17 9.13 -4.73 8.76
C SER A 17 9.78 -3.36 9.11
N CYS A 18 9.21 -2.63 10.07
CA CYS A 18 9.69 -1.31 10.48
C CYS A 18 9.80 -1.24 12.00
N ASP A 19 10.93 -1.71 12.54
CA ASP A 19 11.23 -1.56 13.97
C ASP A 19 11.43 -0.08 14.33
N ALA A 20 10.88 0.36 15.46
CA ALA A 20 10.92 1.77 15.85
C ALA A 20 12.32 2.29 16.18
N LYS A 21 13.23 1.42 16.70
CA LYS A 21 14.61 1.82 17.02
C LYS A 21 15.42 1.96 15.73
N ASP A 22 15.29 1.01 14.82
CA ASP A 22 15.97 1.05 13.52
C ASP A 22 15.46 2.22 12.69
N PHE A 23 14.15 2.48 12.74
CA PHE A 23 13.54 3.63 12.09
C PHE A 23 14.03 4.97 12.66
N ALA A 24 14.23 5.06 13.97
CA ALA A 24 14.82 6.25 14.60
C ALA A 24 16.26 6.51 14.09
N VAL A 25 17.07 5.46 13.98
CA VAL A 25 18.43 5.54 13.41
C VAL A 25 18.40 5.96 11.94
N PHE A 26 17.46 5.41 11.17
CA PHE A 26 17.28 5.79 9.77
C PHE A 26 16.86 7.27 9.64
N LYS A 27 15.83 7.71 10.38
CA LYS A 27 15.36 9.09 10.40
C LYS A 27 16.47 10.08 10.74
N ALA A 28 17.35 9.72 11.69
CA ALA A 28 18.47 10.59 12.09
C ALA A 28 19.45 10.91 10.95
N LYS A 29 19.52 10.09 9.91
CA LYS A 29 20.32 10.36 8.70
C LYS A 29 19.71 11.42 7.80
N TYR A 30 18.44 11.76 8.01
CA TYR A 30 17.66 12.68 7.19
C TYR A 30 16.96 13.75 8.05
N PRO A 31 17.72 14.61 8.76
CA PRO A 31 17.19 15.50 9.80
C PRO A 31 16.18 16.53 9.27
N ASN A 32 16.24 16.86 7.97
CA ASN A 32 15.35 17.86 7.35
C ASN A 32 14.16 17.26 6.62
N HIS A 33 13.98 15.92 6.67
CA HIS A 33 12.89 15.25 5.99
C HIS A 33 11.64 15.18 6.87
N LYS A 34 10.49 15.43 6.27
CA LYS A 34 9.20 15.20 6.89
C LYS A 34 8.83 13.72 6.79
N VAL A 35 8.41 13.11 7.90
CA VAL A 35 8.06 11.70 7.94
C VAL A 35 6.59 11.51 7.64
N VAL A 36 6.30 10.80 6.55
CA VAL A 36 4.97 10.31 6.20
C VAL A 36 4.95 8.81 6.43
N SER A 37 4.06 8.33 7.29
CA SER A 37 3.94 6.90 7.56
C SER A 37 2.56 6.38 7.26
N TYR A 38 2.51 5.23 6.58
CA TYR A 38 1.32 4.44 6.45
C TYR A 38 0.86 3.93 7.83
N VAL A 39 -0.45 3.90 8.09
CA VAL A 39 -1.00 3.58 9.42
C VAL A 39 -0.64 2.18 9.92
N ASN A 40 -0.26 1.26 9.04
CA ASN A 40 0.18 -0.09 9.38
C ASN A 40 1.63 -0.06 9.91
N THR A 41 1.82 0.61 11.03
CA THR A 41 3.07 0.75 11.76
C THR A 41 2.82 0.67 13.26
N SER A 42 3.88 0.37 14.01
CA SER A 42 3.83 0.37 15.48
C SER A 42 3.62 1.79 16.05
N VAL A 43 3.16 1.86 17.29
CA VAL A 43 3.05 3.13 18.03
C VAL A 43 4.41 3.84 18.12
N GLY A 44 5.50 3.07 18.26
CA GLY A 44 6.85 3.63 18.29
C GLY A 44 7.25 4.35 16.99
N VAL A 45 6.90 3.79 15.82
CA VAL A 45 7.10 4.45 14.53
C VAL A 45 6.19 5.67 14.39
N LYS A 46 4.92 5.57 14.82
CA LYS A 46 3.98 6.71 14.80
C LYS A 46 4.46 7.88 15.65
N ALA A 47 5.14 7.62 16.76
CA ALA A 47 5.74 8.68 17.59
C ALA A 47 6.89 9.45 16.88
N LEU A 48 7.47 8.85 15.83
CA LEU A 48 8.51 9.45 14.99
C LEU A 48 7.95 10.08 13.70
N THR A 49 6.64 9.97 13.48
CA THR A 49 5.95 10.34 12.25
C THR A 49 5.33 11.73 12.37
N ASP A 50 5.45 12.54 11.31
CA ASP A 50 4.82 13.86 11.25
C ASP A 50 3.37 13.77 10.74
N VAL A 51 3.12 12.88 9.75
CA VAL A 51 1.78 12.67 9.16
C VAL A 51 1.55 11.20 8.86
N CYS A 52 0.42 10.67 9.32
CA CYS A 52 -0.02 9.32 8.95
C CYS A 52 -0.93 9.35 7.72
N CYS A 53 -0.84 8.32 6.89
CA CYS A 53 -1.70 8.12 5.73
C CYS A 53 -2.22 6.67 5.65
N THR A 54 -3.15 6.46 4.74
CA THR A 54 -3.61 5.15 4.27
C THR A 54 -3.34 5.04 2.76
N SER A 55 -3.45 3.85 2.18
CA SER A 55 -3.34 3.69 0.72
C SER A 55 -4.38 4.53 -0.06
N SER A 56 -5.51 4.87 0.55
CA SER A 56 -6.55 5.69 -0.08
C SER A 56 -6.24 7.18 -0.13
N ASN A 57 -5.41 7.72 0.76
CA ASN A 57 -5.12 9.15 0.86
C ASN A 57 -3.64 9.52 0.81
N ALA A 58 -2.75 8.54 0.63
CA ALA A 58 -1.30 8.77 0.61
C ALA A 58 -0.88 9.82 -0.44
N LEU A 59 -1.47 9.75 -1.64
CA LEU A 59 -1.22 10.74 -2.70
C LEU A 59 -1.62 12.17 -2.26
N GLN A 60 -2.77 12.31 -1.64
CA GLN A 60 -3.25 13.62 -1.14
C GLN A 60 -2.36 14.15 -0.02
N VAL A 61 -1.96 13.27 0.91
CA VAL A 61 -1.04 13.63 2.01
C VAL A 61 0.30 14.10 1.47
N VAL A 62 0.91 13.37 0.53
CA VAL A 62 2.20 13.76 -0.05
C VAL A 62 2.08 15.06 -0.85
N ASN A 63 0.99 15.25 -1.61
CA ASN A 63 0.74 16.49 -2.34
C ASN A 63 0.45 17.70 -1.45
N SER A 64 0.01 17.50 -0.20
CA SER A 64 -0.20 18.59 0.76
C SER A 64 1.11 19.13 1.37
N ILE A 65 2.22 18.41 1.18
CA ILE A 65 3.55 18.82 1.64
C ILE A 65 4.23 19.64 0.54
N PRO A 66 4.83 20.80 0.85
CA PRO A 66 5.55 21.61 -0.13
C PRO A 66 6.51 20.81 -1.00
N ALA A 67 6.60 21.11 -2.28
CA ALA A 67 7.35 20.31 -3.25
C ALA A 67 8.86 20.26 -2.95
N ASP A 68 9.40 21.31 -2.37
CA ASP A 68 10.80 21.43 -1.93
C ASP A 68 11.09 20.77 -0.59
N GLN A 69 10.06 20.40 0.19
CA GLN A 69 10.23 19.70 1.45
C GLN A 69 10.52 18.21 1.20
N PRO A 70 11.71 17.70 1.53
CA PRO A 70 12.00 16.28 1.37
C PRO A 70 11.20 15.42 2.35
N ILE A 71 10.92 14.17 1.96
CA ILE A 71 10.05 13.24 2.68
C ILE A 71 10.77 11.92 2.95
N ILE A 72 10.59 11.36 4.14
CA ILE A 72 10.73 9.92 4.40
C ILE A 72 9.35 9.29 4.28
N PHE A 73 9.20 8.27 3.44
CA PHE A 73 7.98 7.47 3.36
C PHE A 73 8.22 6.08 3.94
N ALA A 74 7.36 5.65 4.87
CA ALA A 74 7.46 4.38 5.58
C ALA A 74 6.07 3.76 5.81
N PRO A 75 5.95 2.47 6.12
CA PRO A 75 6.99 1.45 6.08
C PRO A 75 7.09 0.75 4.72
N ASP A 76 6.11 0.92 3.79
CA ASP A 76 6.02 0.17 2.54
C ASP A 76 6.73 0.89 1.39
N ARG A 77 7.81 0.26 0.87
CA ARG A 77 8.58 0.80 -0.25
C ARG A 77 7.82 0.80 -1.57
N ASN A 78 6.92 -0.18 -1.78
CA ASN A 78 6.18 -0.29 -3.03
C ASN A 78 5.12 0.82 -3.12
N LEU A 79 4.32 1.01 -2.05
CA LEU A 79 3.39 2.14 -1.96
C LEU A 79 4.14 3.47 -2.08
N GLY A 80 5.28 3.62 -1.38
CA GLY A 80 6.11 4.81 -1.48
C GLY A 80 6.62 5.08 -2.89
N SER A 81 7.12 4.05 -3.59
CA SER A 81 7.56 4.14 -5.00
C SER A 81 6.39 4.50 -5.93
N TYR A 82 5.22 3.91 -5.70
CA TYR A 82 4.03 4.24 -6.48
C TYR A 82 3.63 5.72 -6.31
N ILE A 83 3.61 6.23 -5.06
CA ILE A 83 3.34 7.63 -4.77
C ILE A 83 4.41 8.55 -5.37
N GLN A 84 5.68 8.16 -5.28
CA GLN A 84 6.79 8.89 -5.90
C GLN A 84 6.61 9.02 -7.42
N LYS A 85 6.23 7.94 -8.10
CA LYS A 85 5.92 7.93 -9.54
C LYS A 85 4.74 8.85 -9.88
N LEU A 86 3.65 8.79 -9.09
CA LEU A 86 2.46 9.61 -9.34
C LEU A 86 2.69 11.11 -9.10
N THR A 87 3.52 11.46 -8.12
CA THR A 87 3.81 12.86 -7.77
C THR A 87 4.94 13.46 -8.58
N GLY A 88 5.77 12.62 -9.23
CA GLY A 88 7.00 13.03 -9.91
C GLY A 88 8.07 13.57 -8.97
N ARG A 89 7.95 13.33 -7.64
CA ARG A 89 8.91 13.83 -6.65
C ARG A 89 10.15 12.94 -6.60
N ASP A 90 11.32 13.53 -6.68
CA ASP A 90 12.63 12.88 -6.54
C ASP A 90 13.21 12.97 -5.11
N ASN A 91 12.58 13.79 -4.25
CA ASN A 91 13.00 14.05 -2.87
C ASN A 91 12.27 13.19 -1.83
N ILE A 92 11.84 11.99 -2.20
CA ILE A 92 11.26 11.01 -1.27
C ILE A 92 12.28 9.90 -1.03
N VAL A 93 12.64 9.70 0.23
CA VAL A 93 13.44 8.57 0.69
C VAL A 93 12.52 7.51 1.26
N LEU A 94 12.71 6.27 0.82
CA LEU A 94 11.85 5.15 1.20
C LEU A 94 12.52 4.32 2.30
N TRP A 95 11.73 3.94 3.31
CA TRP A 95 12.08 2.83 4.19
C TRP A 95 11.98 1.52 3.41
N ASP A 96 12.94 0.60 3.63
CA ASP A 96 13.01 -0.68 2.90
C ASP A 96 12.16 -1.78 3.56
N GLY A 97 10.88 -1.52 3.80
CA GLY A 97 9.90 -2.48 4.25
C GLY A 97 8.87 -2.80 3.17
N ALA A 98 8.17 -3.92 3.31
CA ALA A 98 7.12 -4.33 2.39
C ALA A 98 6.08 -5.24 3.06
N CYS A 99 4.88 -5.27 2.52
CA CYS A 99 3.84 -6.21 2.89
C CYS A 99 4.12 -7.58 2.24
N THR A 100 4.33 -8.64 3.04
CA THR A 100 4.62 -9.99 2.51
C THR A 100 3.52 -10.50 1.60
N VAL A 101 2.25 -10.22 1.93
CA VAL A 101 1.11 -10.63 1.10
C VAL A 101 1.21 -10.05 -0.32
N HIS A 102 1.57 -8.77 -0.45
CA HIS A 102 1.66 -8.12 -1.75
C HIS A 102 2.98 -8.43 -2.49
N GLU A 103 4.03 -8.82 -1.76
CA GLU A 103 5.30 -9.28 -2.33
C GLU A 103 5.20 -10.68 -2.98
N GLU A 104 4.25 -11.52 -2.54
CA GLU A 104 4.10 -12.90 -3.01
C GLU A 104 3.32 -13.04 -4.33
N PHE A 105 2.70 -11.99 -4.84
CA PHE A 105 1.99 -12.06 -6.12
C PHE A 105 2.95 -12.33 -7.28
N SER A 106 2.58 -13.30 -8.11
CA SER A 106 3.33 -13.72 -9.30
C SER A 106 2.73 -13.09 -10.56
N LEU A 107 3.55 -12.35 -11.31
CA LEU A 107 3.16 -11.80 -12.62
C LEU A 107 2.74 -12.93 -13.59
N GLU A 108 3.50 -14.03 -13.60
CA GLU A 108 3.20 -15.19 -14.46
C GLU A 108 1.81 -15.73 -14.20
N LYS A 109 1.42 -15.91 -12.92
CA LYS A 109 0.09 -16.40 -12.55
C LYS A 109 -1.01 -15.40 -12.92
N ILE A 110 -0.76 -14.10 -12.76
CA ILE A 110 -1.72 -13.06 -13.15
C ILE A 110 -1.93 -13.07 -14.67
N LEU A 111 -0.86 -13.18 -15.45
CA LEU A 111 -0.94 -13.23 -16.92
C LEU A 111 -1.60 -14.53 -17.41
N ALA A 112 -1.35 -15.67 -16.74
CA ALA A 112 -2.03 -16.92 -17.03
C ALA A 112 -3.56 -16.79 -16.81
N LEU A 113 -3.97 -16.26 -15.66
CA LEU A 113 -5.39 -15.98 -15.39
C LEU A 113 -5.99 -15.00 -16.40
N LYS A 114 -5.23 -13.96 -16.80
CA LYS A 114 -5.71 -13.02 -17.83
C LYS A 114 -5.86 -13.68 -19.21
N ALA A 115 -5.04 -14.67 -19.52
CA ALA A 115 -5.16 -15.44 -20.76
C ALA A 115 -6.39 -16.37 -20.75
N GLU A 116 -6.73 -16.96 -19.59
CA GLU A 116 -7.93 -17.78 -19.40
C GLU A 116 -9.21 -16.93 -19.35
N HIS A 117 -9.11 -15.70 -18.83
CA HIS A 117 -10.18 -14.72 -18.65
C HIS A 117 -9.86 -13.40 -19.36
N PRO A 118 -9.89 -13.35 -20.71
CA PRO A 118 -9.38 -12.20 -21.47
C PRO A 118 -10.14 -10.88 -21.21
N GLU A 119 -11.41 -10.97 -20.82
CA GLU A 119 -12.25 -9.79 -20.52
C GLU A 119 -12.10 -9.32 -19.04
N ALA A 120 -11.53 -10.16 -18.17
CA ALA A 120 -11.39 -9.82 -16.75
C ALA A 120 -10.50 -8.59 -16.55
N LYS A 121 -10.91 -7.67 -15.69
CA LYS A 121 -10.11 -6.50 -15.31
C LYS A 121 -9.13 -6.84 -14.19
N VAL A 122 -7.86 -6.49 -14.36
CA VAL A 122 -6.83 -6.66 -13.34
C VAL A 122 -6.84 -5.46 -12.39
N VAL A 123 -7.20 -5.69 -11.13
CA VAL A 123 -7.27 -4.64 -10.10
C VAL A 123 -6.23 -4.90 -9.01
N VAL A 124 -5.35 -3.94 -8.76
CA VAL A 124 -4.11 -4.14 -8.00
C VAL A 124 -4.01 -3.16 -6.84
N HIS A 125 -3.55 -3.64 -5.69
CA HIS A 125 -3.20 -2.77 -4.57
C HIS A 125 -1.81 -2.13 -4.77
N PRO A 126 -1.59 -0.85 -4.43
CA PRO A 126 -0.33 -0.15 -4.67
C PRO A 126 0.86 -0.63 -3.81
N GLU A 127 0.63 -1.54 -2.84
CA GLU A 127 1.71 -2.25 -2.13
C GLU A 127 2.32 -3.40 -2.97
N CYS A 128 1.74 -3.73 -4.12
CA CYS A 128 2.34 -4.69 -5.04
C CYS A 128 3.58 -4.10 -5.72
N ARG A 129 4.47 -4.99 -6.17
CA ARG A 129 5.67 -4.61 -6.92
C ARG A 129 5.33 -3.88 -8.21
N ALA A 130 6.21 -2.98 -8.64
CA ALA A 130 5.99 -2.11 -9.81
C ALA A 130 5.58 -2.89 -11.07
N TYR A 131 6.21 -4.03 -11.36
CA TYR A 131 5.91 -4.85 -12.53
C TYR A 131 4.52 -5.51 -12.50
N ILE A 132 3.93 -5.68 -11.29
CA ILE A 132 2.52 -6.09 -11.13
C ILE A 132 1.59 -4.91 -11.40
N ILE A 133 1.96 -3.72 -10.91
CA ILE A 133 1.20 -2.48 -11.12
C ILE A 133 1.11 -2.13 -12.61
N GLU A 134 2.15 -2.44 -13.39
CA GLU A 134 2.21 -2.13 -14.83
C GLU A 134 1.19 -2.91 -15.68
N VAL A 135 0.70 -4.06 -15.21
CA VAL A 135 -0.31 -4.85 -15.92
C VAL A 135 -1.74 -4.61 -15.41
N ALA A 136 -1.93 -3.65 -14.51
CA ALA A 136 -3.22 -3.36 -13.89
C ALA A 136 -4.10 -2.48 -14.80
N ASP A 137 -5.38 -2.80 -14.89
CA ASP A 137 -6.42 -1.90 -15.42
C ASP A 137 -6.79 -0.82 -14.38
N TYR A 138 -6.67 -1.15 -13.09
CA TYR A 138 -6.91 -0.21 -11.98
C TYR A 138 -5.96 -0.46 -10.83
N VAL A 139 -5.43 0.62 -10.25
CA VAL A 139 -4.59 0.58 -9.04
C VAL A 139 -5.24 1.44 -7.96
N GLY A 140 -5.47 0.85 -6.80
CA GLY A 140 -6.08 1.59 -5.69
C GLY A 140 -6.08 0.83 -4.36
N SER A 141 -6.49 1.52 -3.30
CA SER A 141 -6.71 0.91 -1.99
C SER A 141 -7.78 -0.18 -2.06
N THR A 142 -7.85 -1.05 -1.04
CA THR A 142 -8.93 -2.05 -0.91
C THR A 142 -10.32 -1.44 -1.06
N ALA A 143 -10.56 -0.28 -0.45
CA ALA A 143 -11.82 0.45 -0.61
C ALA A 143 -12.02 0.95 -2.05
N GLY A 144 -10.97 1.47 -2.69
CA GLY A 144 -10.99 1.91 -4.09
C GLY A 144 -11.23 0.76 -5.06
N ILE A 145 -10.58 -0.40 -4.85
CA ILE A 145 -10.82 -1.62 -5.63
C ILE A 145 -12.29 -2.05 -5.53
N LEU A 146 -12.83 -2.10 -4.31
CA LEU A 146 -14.22 -2.48 -4.06
C LEU A 146 -15.20 -1.52 -4.75
N GLU A 147 -14.93 -0.23 -4.73
CA GLU A 147 -15.74 0.80 -5.40
C GLU A 147 -15.63 0.68 -6.93
N TYR A 148 -14.41 0.50 -7.46
CA TYR A 148 -14.17 0.33 -8.89
C TYR A 148 -14.91 -0.89 -9.44
N CYS A 149 -14.79 -2.05 -8.78
CA CYS A 149 -15.48 -3.26 -9.20
C CYS A 149 -17.02 -3.12 -9.15
N GLY A 150 -17.54 -2.41 -8.14
CA GLY A 150 -18.97 -2.19 -8.01
C GLY A 150 -19.58 -1.20 -9.03
N LYS A 151 -18.74 -0.37 -9.65
CA LYS A 151 -19.16 0.63 -10.67
C LYS A 151 -18.80 0.22 -12.10
N SER A 152 -17.90 -0.75 -12.26
CA SER A 152 -17.45 -1.22 -13.56
C SER A 152 -18.53 -2.02 -14.27
N GLU A 153 -18.57 -1.91 -15.58
CA GLU A 153 -19.39 -2.76 -16.44
C GLU A 153 -18.77 -4.15 -16.70
N ALA A 154 -17.50 -4.37 -16.24
CA ALA A 154 -16.84 -5.66 -16.36
C ALA A 154 -17.49 -6.68 -15.41
N GLU A 155 -17.68 -7.89 -15.91
CA GLU A 155 -18.29 -9.00 -15.16
C GLU A 155 -17.27 -9.82 -14.38
N GLU A 156 -15.98 -9.75 -14.78
CA GLU A 156 -14.89 -10.53 -14.18
C GLU A 156 -13.73 -9.63 -13.73
N PHE A 157 -13.14 -9.97 -12.58
CA PHE A 157 -11.99 -9.26 -12.03
C PHE A 157 -10.92 -10.21 -11.52
N ILE A 158 -9.66 -9.94 -11.88
CA ILE A 158 -8.47 -10.54 -11.27
C ILE A 158 -8.04 -9.59 -10.16
N VAL A 159 -8.31 -9.99 -8.91
CA VAL A 159 -8.10 -9.14 -7.73
C VAL A 159 -6.75 -9.45 -7.11
N VAL A 160 -5.83 -8.48 -7.14
CA VAL A 160 -4.45 -8.60 -6.68
C VAL A 160 -4.27 -7.80 -5.40
N THR A 161 -4.82 -8.32 -4.32
CA THR A 161 -4.69 -7.83 -2.93
C THR A 161 -5.06 -8.94 -1.95
N GLU A 162 -5.12 -8.62 -0.66
CA GLU A 162 -5.45 -9.53 0.42
C GLU A 162 -6.85 -10.16 0.21
N ALA A 163 -6.95 -11.49 0.41
CA ALA A 163 -8.15 -12.27 0.06
C ALA A 163 -9.41 -11.91 0.87
N GLY A 164 -9.28 -11.26 2.02
CA GLY A 164 -10.42 -10.83 2.86
C GLY A 164 -11.35 -9.86 2.15
N ILE A 165 -10.88 -9.13 1.14
CA ILE A 165 -11.72 -8.24 0.32
C ILE A 165 -12.85 -9.00 -0.39
N LEU A 166 -12.62 -10.27 -0.74
CA LEU A 166 -13.61 -11.10 -1.46
C LEU A 166 -14.91 -11.26 -0.67
N ALA A 167 -14.83 -11.27 0.66
CA ALA A 167 -16.01 -11.34 1.52
C ALA A 167 -16.89 -10.08 1.39
N GLU A 168 -16.28 -8.92 1.22
CA GLU A 168 -17.01 -7.66 1.01
C GLU A 168 -17.50 -7.52 -0.44
N MET A 169 -16.73 -8.00 -1.43
CA MET A 169 -17.15 -8.00 -2.83
C MET A 169 -18.40 -8.85 -3.07
N ARG A 170 -18.51 -10.01 -2.40
CA ARG A 170 -19.69 -10.90 -2.50
C ARG A 170 -20.99 -10.34 -1.92
N LYS A 171 -20.92 -9.26 -1.13
CA LYS A 171 -22.09 -8.60 -0.54
C LYS A 171 -22.72 -7.55 -1.45
N ARG A 172 -22.06 -7.23 -2.55
CA ARG A 172 -22.48 -6.18 -3.50
C ARG A 172 -22.90 -6.77 -4.83
#